data_4b87cd624630915057621058f797627a
#
_entry.id   4b87cd624630915057621058f797627a
#
_cell.length_a   1.000
_cell.length_b   1.000
_cell.length_c   1.000
_cell.angle_alpha   90.00
_cell.angle_beta   90.00
_cell.angle_gamma   90.00
#
_symmetry.space_group_name_H-M   'P 1'
#
loop_
_entity.id
_entity.type
_entity.pdbx_description
1 polymer ?
#
loop_
_entity_poly.entity_id
_entity_poly.type
_entity_poly.pdbx_seq_one_letter_code
_entity_poly.pdbx_strand_id
1 'polypeptide(L)'
;MKGIILAGGSGTRLYPLTKAISKQIMPIYDKPMIYYPLSTLMLAGIREVLIISTPRDLPVFEELLGDGSQLGMDIQYAIQEAPNGLAEAFIIGADFIGKDAVALVLGDNIFYGQSFSKVLKIAAERTESEPGATIFGYYVRDPREYGVVEIDDDGVAISIEEKPQNPKSNYAVPGLYFYDNSVVDIAKNIKPSARGELEITAVNNEYLSRGNLHVEKLGRGFAWLDTGSHDMLLSAANFVSTFQKRQGMYVSCIEEIAYKRGFIDREQLLKLAEPLLKTDYGKYLVDVANGL
;
A
#
# COMPACT_ATOMS: atom_id res chain seq x y z
N MET A 1 -6.38 -12.59 -7.33
CA MET A 1 -5.24 -11.92 -6.63
C MET A 1 -5.61 -11.56 -5.21
N LYS A 2 -4.70 -11.70 -4.27
CA LYS A 2 -4.85 -11.31 -2.86
C LYS A 2 -3.98 -10.10 -2.53
N GLY A 3 -4.27 -9.43 -1.40
CA GLY A 3 -3.52 -8.25 -0.97
C GLY A 3 -2.86 -8.46 0.39
N ILE A 4 -1.68 -7.90 0.58
CA ILE A 4 -1.03 -7.81 1.89
C ILE A 4 -0.77 -6.34 2.20
N ILE A 5 -1.14 -5.91 3.41
CA ILE A 5 -0.72 -4.63 3.96
C ILE A 5 0.29 -4.92 5.08
N LEU A 6 1.53 -4.48 4.90
CA LEU A 6 2.53 -4.57 5.95
C LEU A 6 2.48 -3.30 6.81
N ALA A 7 1.87 -3.42 7.98
CA ALA A 7 1.62 -2.35 8.93
C ALA A 7 2.44 -2.53 10.22
N GLY A 8 3.66 -3.05 10.07
CA GLY A 8 4.61 -3.25 11.17
C GLY A 8 5.61 -2.11 11.33
N GLY A 9 6.60 -2.35 12.19
CA GLY A 9 7.70 -1.44 12.45
C GLY A 9 7.54 -0.58 13.71
N SER A 10 8.66 -0.22 14.30
CA SER A 10 8.70 0.51 15.59
C SER A 10 8.34 1.99 15.49
N GLY A 11 8.36 2.57 14.27
CA GLY A 11 8.05 3.99 14.06
C GLY A 11 8.97 4.98 14.80
N THR A 12 10.19 4.57 15.18
CA THR A 12 11.08 5.34 16.06
C THR A 12 11.40 6.75 15.53
N ARG A 13 11.44 6.93 14.20
CA ARG A 13 11.64 8.25 13.58
C ARG A 13 10.53 9.26 13.90
N LEU A 14 9.38 8.79 14.35
CA LEU A 14 8.23 9.62 14.73
C LEU A 14 8.05 9.74 16.26
N TYR A 15 9.03 9.32 17.07
CA TYR A 15 8.93 9.54 18.51
C TYR A 15 8.85 11.04 18.83
N PRO A 16 8.04 11.42 19.87
CA PRO A 16 7.32 10.54 20.81
C PRO A 16 5.94 10.05 20.33
N LEU A 17 5.43 10.44 19.15
CA LEU A 17 4.08 10.14 18.68
C LEU A 17 3.77 8.62 18.66
N THR A 18 4.72 7.83 18.19
CA THR A 18 4.57 6.38 18.00
C THR A 18 5.00 5.54 19.21
N LYS A 19 5.24 6.15 20.39
CA LYS A 19 5.57 5.40 21.62
C LYS A 19 4.42 4.51 22.08
N ALA A 20 3.18 4.98 21.94
CA ALA A 20 2.00 4.31 22.46
C ALA A 20 1.06 3.76 21.37
N ILE A 21 1.22 4.21 20.14
CA ILE A 21 0.35 3.84 19.02
C ILE A 21 1.17 3.46 17.77
N SER A 22 0.59 2.60 16.94
CA SER A 22 1.14 2.32 15.61
C SER A 22 1.15 3.58 14.75
N LYS A 23 2.19 3.75 13.93
CA LYS A 23 2.26 4.80 12.92
C LYS A 23 1.02 4.77 12.01
N GLN A 24 0.60 3.59 11.57
CA GLN A 24 -0.47 3.40 10.62
C GLN A 24 -1.88 3.66 11.18
N ILE A 25 -2.00 3.83 12.49
CA ILE A 25 -3.24 4.30 13.14
C ILE A 25 -3.29 5.83 13.26
N MET A 26 -2.15 6.50 13.14
CA MET A 26 -2.12 7.96 13.21
C MET A 26 -2.98 8.58 12.10
N PRO A 27 -3.66 9.71 12.39
CA PRO A 27 -4.51 10.35 11.40
C PRO A 27 -3.68 11.01 10.29
N ILE A 28 -4.11 10.83 9.06
CA ILE A 28 -3.74 11.67 7.93
C ILE A 28 -4.97 12.48 7.57
N TYR A 29 -5.01 13.70 8.09
CA TYR A 29 -6.10 14.64 8.01
C TYR A 29 -7.37 14.13 8.74
N ASP A 30 -8.26 13.39 8.10
CA ASP A 30 -9.59 13.03 8.57
C ASP A 30 -9.82 11.53 8.82
N LYS A 31 -8.82 10.68 8.55
CA LYS A 31 -8.92 9.22 8.71
C LYS A 31 -7.60 8.58 9.08
N PRO A 32 -7.60 7.35 9.65
CA PRO A 32 -6.37 6.63 9.95
C PRO A 32 -5.53 6.36 8.70
N MET A 33 -4.20 6.39 8.85
CA MET A 33 -3.26 6.18 7.76
C MET A 33 -3.49 4.85 7.03
N ILE A 34 -3.86 3.78 7.73
CA ILE A 34 -4.10 2.45 7.13
C ILE A 34 -5.21 2.45 6.04
N TYR A 35 -6.11 3.43 6.03
CA TYR A 35 -7.15 3.55 5.01
C TYR A 35 -6.57 3.81 3.62
N TYR A 36 -5.42 4.48 3.53
CA TYR A 36 -4.80 4.81 2.25
C TYR A 36 -4.24 3.56 1.53
N PRO A 37 -3.39 2.71 2.15
CA PRO A 37 -2.97 1.47 1.52
C PRO A 37 -4.14 0.49 1.31
N LEU A 38 -5.11 0.42 2.22
CA LEU A 38 -6.32 -0.39 2.01
C LEU A 38 -7.08 0.08 0.78
N SER A 39 -7.30 1.38 0.62
CA SER A 39 -7.94 1.96 -0.56
C SER A 39 -7.19 1.64 -1.86
N THR A 40 -5.86 1.57 -1.81
CA THR A 40 -5.04 1.21 -2.98
C THR A 40 -5.34 -0.23 -3.44
N LEU A 41 -5.41 -1.18 -2.51
CA LEU A 41 -5.79 -2.57 -2.83
C LEU A 41 -7.23 -2.67 -3.34
N MET A 42 -8.16 -1.95 -2.72
CA MET A 42 -9.56 -1.90 -3.17
C MET A 42 -9.69 -1.30 -4.58
N LEU A 43 -8.91 -0.26 -4.90
CA LEU A 43 -8.85 0.32 -6.24
C LEU A 43 -8.26 -0.63 -7.29
N ALA A 44 -7.39 -1.55 -6.89
CA ALA A 44 -6.93 -2.65 -7.74
C ALA A 44 -7.99 -3.75 -7.95
N GLY A 45 -9.11 -3.71 -7.21
CA GLY A 45 -10.16 -4.72 -7.25
C GLY A 45 -9.95 -5.89 -6.27
N ILE A 46 -8.96 -5.78 -5.37
CA ILE A 46 -8.62 -6.81 -4.40
C ILE A 46 -9.56 -6.74 -3.21
N ARG A 47 -10.15 -7.87 -2.84
CA ARG A 47 -11.13 -7.98 -1.74
C ARG A 47 -10.65 -8.85 -0.57
N GLU A 48 -9.71 -9.76 -0.81
CA GLU A 48 -9.08 -10.59 0.21
C GLU A 48 -7.76 -9.94 0.63
N VAL A 49 -7.66 -9.49 1.88
CA VAL A 49 -6.52 -8.72 2.38
C VAL A 49 -6.02 -9.29 3.69
N LEU A 50 -4.70 -9.50 3.78
CA LEU A 50 -4.01 -9.83 5.02
C LEU A 50 -3.30 -8.58 5.56
N ILE A 51 -3.62 -8.19 6.77
CA ILE A 51 -2.91 -7.12 7.49
C ILE A 51 -1.86 -7.79 8.41
N ILE A 52 -0.60 -7.49 8.16
CA ILE A 52 0.53 -7.99 8.97
C ILE A 52 1.03 -6.84 9.85
N SER A 53 1.03 -7.05 11.16
CA SER A 53 1.47 -6.05 12.12
C SER A 53 2.22 -6.67 13.31
N THR A 54 2.68 -5.80 14.23
CA THR A 54 3.32 -6.26 15.47
C THR A 54 2.30 -6.85 16.44
N PRO A 55 2.71 -7.75 17.38
CA PRO A 55 1.80 -8.27 18.40
C PRO A 55 1.09 -7.17 19.22
N ARG A 56 1.78 -6.05 19.44
CA ARG A 56 1.24 -4.89 20.20
C ARG A 56 0.12 -4.19 19.45
N ASP A 57 0.30 -3.99 18.12
CA ASP A 57 -0.53 -3.08 17.36
C ASP A 57 -1.68 -3.80 16.62
N LEU A 58 -1.55 -5.11 16.38
CA LEU A 58 -2.53 -5.89 15.62
C LEU A 58 -3.97 -5.79 16.17
N PRO A 59 -4.21 -5.87 17.50
CA PRO A 59 -5.57 -5.77 18.05
C PRO A 59 -6.28 -4.44 17.71
N VAL A 60 -5.52 -3.36 17.52
CA VAL A 60 -6.09 -2.05 17.16
C VAL A 60 -6.57 -2.05 15.70
N PHE A 61 -5.89 -2.76 14.81
CA PHE A 61 -6.34 -2.91 13.42
C PHE A 61 -7.58 -3.81 13.34
N GLU A 62 -7.62 -4.89 14.15
CA GLU A 62 -8.79 -5.76 14.26
C GLU A 62 -10.02 -4.99 14.78
N GLU A 63 -9.85 -4.15 15.79
CA GLU A 63 -10.92 -3.29 16.31
C GLU A 63 -11.40 -2.27 15.25
N LEU A 64 -10.47 -1.67 14.50
CA LEU A 64 -10.76 -0.62 13.53
C LEU A 64 -11.49 -1.16 12.28
N LEU A 65 -11.03 -2.30 11.74
CA LEU A 65 -11.44 -2.77 10.42
C LEU A 65 -12.31 -4.03 10.45
N GLY A 66 -12.37 -4.74 11.61
CA GLY A 66 -13.10 -5.98 11.74
C GLY A 66 -12.65 -7.05 10.74
N ASP A 67 -13.56 -7.87 10.30
CA ASP A 67 -13.33 -8.89 9.26
C ASP A 67 -13.49 -8.35 7.82
N GLY A 68 -13.82 -7.07 7.65
CA GLY A 68 -14.03 -6.43 6.36
C GLY A 68 -15.39 -6.67 5.72
N SER A 69 -16.24 -7.52 6.29
CA SER A 69 -17.55 -7.88 5.72
C SER A 69 -18.45 -6.66 5.51
N GLN A 70 -18.37 -5.65 6.38
CA GLN A 70 -19.11 -4.39 6.25
C GLN A 70 -18.74 -3.59 4.99
N LEU A 71 -17.54 -3.82 4.43
CA LEU A 71 -17.05 -3.24 3.19
C LEU A 71 -17.14 -4.20 2.00
N GLY A 72 -17.72 -5.39 2.20
CA GLY A 72 -17.76 -6.46 1.21
C GLY A 72 -16.39 -7.07 0.92
N MET A 73 -15.49 -7.04 1.90
CA MET A 73 -14.13 -7.59 1.85
C MET A 73 -13.99 -8.77 2.81
N ASP A 74 -12.88 -9.49 2.70
CA ASP A 74 -12.38 -10.47 3.68
C ASP A 74 -11.01 -9.97 4.16
N ILE A 75 -10.95 -9.51 5.42
CA ILE A 75 -9.72 -9.00 6.05
C ILE A 75 -9.27 -9.99 7.11
N GLN A 76 -8.06 -10.48 6.94
CA GLN A 76 -7.39 -11.38 7.87
C GLN A 76 -6.18 -10.69 8.50
N TYR A 77 -5.66 -11.25 9.57
CA TYR A 77 -4.63 -10.64 10.38
C TYR A 77 -3.52 -11.64 10.71
N ALA A 78 -2.27 -11.17 10.68
CA ALA A 78 -1.12 -11.98 11.06
C ALA A 78 -0.06 -11.14 11.80
N ILE A 79 0.74 -11.81 12.62
CA ILE A 79 1.78 -11.18 13.43
C ILE A 79 3.12 -11.28 12.73
N GLN A 80 3.85 -10.17 12.67
CA GLN A 80 5.28 -10.13 12.46
C GLN A 80 5.96 -9.83 13.79
N GLU A 81 6.63 -10.84 14.36
CA GLU A 81 7.22 -10.78 15.71
C GLU A 81 8.38 -9.77 15.80
N ALA A 82 9.16 -9.64 14.74
CA ALA A 82 10.32 -8.76 14.66
C ALA A 82 10.43 -8.12 13.27
N PRO A 83 11.09 -6.95 13.13
CA PRO A 83 11.24 -6.26 11.85
C PRO A 83 12.32 -6.94 10.97
N ASN A 84 12.08 -8.18 10.55
CA ASN A 84 13.00 -9.00 9.77
C ASN A 84 13.07 -8.62 8.27
N GLY A 85 12.37 -7.56 7.87
CA GLY A 85 12.34 -7.05 6.49
C GLY A 85 10.98 -7.22 5.81
N LEU A 86 10.84 -6.54 4.66
CA LEU A 86 9.56 -6.48 3.95
C LEU A 86 9.19 -7.81 3.30
N ALA A 87 10.18 -8.56 2.81
CA ALA A 87 9.93 -9.83 2.13
C ALA A 87 9.44 -10.94 3.06
N GLU A 88 9.63 -10.81 4.39
CA GLU A 88 9.05 -11.75 5.37
C GLU A 88 7.52 -11.80 5.29
N ALA A 89 6.88 -10.73 4.80
CA ALA A 89 5.43 -10.70 4.62
C ALA A 89 4.91 -11.84 3.75
N PHE A 90 5.67 -12.28 2.75
CA PHE A 90 5.27 -13.42 1.89
C PHE A 90 5.46 -14.77 2.57
N ILE A 91 6.37 -14.86 3.52
CA ILE A 91 6.60 -16.08 4.32
C ILE A 91 5.47 -16.22 5.35
N ILE A 92 5.16 -15.13 6.08
CA ILE A 92 4.06 -15.06 7.04
C ILE A 92 2.72 -15.31 6.34
N GLY A 93 2.52 -14.67 5.19
CA GLY A 93 1.29 -14.76 4.41
C GLY A 93 1.18 -15.98 3.49
N ALA A 94 2.11 -16.95 3.54
CA ALA A 94 2.17 -18.04 2.57
C ALA A 94 0.88 -18.86 2.47
N ASP A 95 0.27 -19.20 3.60
CA ASP A 95 -0.98 -19.96 3.64
C ASP A 95 -2.17 -19.11 3.13
N PHE A 96 -2.20 -17.81 3.48
CA PHE A 96 -3.18 -16.86 2.95
C PHE A 96 -3.05 -16.71 1.44
N ILE A 97 -1.85 -16.50 0.92
CA ILE A 97 -1.58 -16.37 -0.51
C ILE A 97 -2.03 -17.64 -1.26
N GLY A 98 -1.67 -18.81 -0.74
CA GLY A 98 -1.98 -20.09 -1.35
C GLY A 98 -1.36 -20.20 -2.74
N LYS A 99 -2.18 -20.25 -3.79
CA LYS A 99 -1.76 -20.35 -5.20
C LYS A 99 -1.98 -19.06 -5.99
N ASP A 100 -2.46 -18.02 -5.33
CA ASP A 100 -2.82 -16.76 -6.00
C ASP A 100 -1.60 -15.87 -6.22
N ALA A 101 -1.72 -14.95 -7.16
CA ALA A 101 -0.87 -13.77 -7.24
C ALA A 101 -1.17 -12.84 -6.06
N VAL A 102 -0.21 -12.01 -5.66
CA VAL A 102 -0.33 -11.15 -4.48
C VAL A 102 0.17 -9.74 -4.74
N ALA A 103 -0.59 -8.74 -4.27
CA ALA A 103 -0.12 -7.37 -4.14
C ALA A 103 0.34 -7.10 -2.71
N LEU A 104 1.50 -6.45 -2.54
CA LEU A 104 1.98 -5.94 -1.26
C LEU A 104 1.98 -4.42 -1.29
N VAL A 105 1.39 -3.82 -0.27
CA VAL A 105 1.47 -2.37 -0.04
C VAL A 105 1.97 -2.08 1.37
N LEU A 106 2.86 -1.10 1.50
CA LEU A 106 3.34 -0.66 2.81
C LEU A 106 2.29 0.22 3.49
N GLY A 107 2.04 -0.04 4.75
CA GLY A 107 0.98 0.57 5.54
C GLY A 107 1.10 2.09 5.76
N ASP A 108 2.23 2.67 5.38
CA ASP A 108 2.56 4.08 5.52
C ASP A 108 2.71 4.83 4.17
N ASN A 109 2.38 4.18 3.07
CA ASN A 109 2.44 4.77 1.73
C ASN A 109 1.07 5.28 1.29
N ILE A 110 1.04 6.51 0.81
CA ILE A 110 -0.15 7.19 0.31
C ILE A 110 0.05 7.47 -1.16
N PHE A 111 -0.91 7.04 -1.98
CA PHE A 111 -0.91 7.27 -3.42
C PHE A 111 -2.12 8.07 -3.83
N TYR A 112 -1.92 9.03 -4.70
CA TYR A 112 -2.98 9.79 -5.33
C TYR A 112 -2.60 10.16 -6.76
N GLY A 113 -3.53 10.00 -7.70
CA GLY A 113 -3.28 10.38 -9.09
C GLY A 113 -4.45 10.08 -10.00
N GLN A 114 -4.53 10.85 -11.08
CA GLN A 114 -5.55 10.62 -12.09
C GLN A 114 -5.39 9.24 -12.73
N SER A 115 -6.50 8.51 -12.86
CA SER A 115 -6.51 7.16 -13.44
C SER A 115 -5.69 6.12 -12.68
N PHE A 116 -5.35 6.36 -11.40
CA PHE A 116 -4.55 5.41 -10.61
C PHE A 116 -5.20 4.02 -10.57
N SER A 117 -6.52 3.95 -10.43
CA SER A 117 -7.23 2.67 -10.47
C SER A 117 -7.03 1.88 -11.78
N LYS A 118 -6.85 2.58 -12.92
CA LYS A 118 -6.55 1.93 -14.21
C LYS A 118 -5.13 1.36 -14.22
N VAL A 119 -4.18 2.10 -13.69
CA VAL A 119 -2.78 1.66 -13.58
C VAL A 119 -2.68 0.42 -12.69
N LEU A 120 -3.36 0.44 -11.53
CA LEU A 120 -3.41 -0.71 -10.61
C LEU A 120 -4.06 -1.94 -11.25
N LYS A 121 -5.15 -1.74 -11.99
CA LYS A 121 -5.84 -2.83 -12.69
C LYS A 121 -4.94 -3.49 -13.75
N ILE A 122 -4.22 -2.69 -14.54
CA ILE A 122 -3.27 -3.21 -15.54
C ILE A 122 -2.15 -4.02 -14.86
N ALA A 123 -1.60 -3.51 -13.75
CA ALA A 123 -0.57 -4.22 -13.00
C ALA A 123 -1.09 -5.57 -12.46
N ALA A 124 -2.30 -5.57 -11.89
CA ALA A 124 -2.93 -6.78 -11.38
C ALA A 124 -3.20 -7.81 -12.49
N GLU A 125 -3.84 -7.39 -13.59
CA GLU A 125 -4.16 -8.26 -14.74
C GLU A 125 -2.90 -8.86 -15.36
N ARG A 126 -1.83 -8.06 -15.53
CA ARG A 126 -0.54 -8.56 -16.03
C ARG A 126 0.01 -9.65 -15.12
N THR A 127 0.09 -9.40 -13.83
CA THR A 127 0.67 -10.33 -12.85
C THR A 127 -0.16 -11.61 -12.69
N GLU A 128 -1.46 -11.58 -12.96
CA GLU A 128 -2.32 -12.77 -12.96
C GLU A 128 -2.21 -13.58 -14.26
N SER A 129 -1.92 -12.92 -15.40
CA SER A 129 -1.88 -13.56 -16.71
C SER A 129 -0.49 -14.06 -17.11
N GLU A 130 0.57 -13.43 -16.60
CA GLU A 130 1.96 -13.71 -16.97
C GLU A 130 2.83 -13.89 -15.73
N PRO A 131 3.79 -14.84 -15.73
CA PRO A 131 4.75 -14.97 -14.64
C PRO A 131 5.62 -13.72 -14.52
N GLY A 132 5.71 -13.15 -13.31
CA GLY A 132 6.56 -12.00 -13.09
C GLY A 132 6.11 -11.09 -11.94
N ALA A 133 6.79 -9.96 -11.87
CA ALA A 133 6.50 -8.91 -10.92
C ALA A 133 6.28 -7.56 -11.62
N THR A 134 5.41 -6.73 -11.04
CA THR A 134 5.26 -5.33 -11.42
C THR A 134 5.58 -4.45 -10.22
N ILE A 135 6.56 -3.57 -10.39
CA ILE A 135 6.92 -2.52 -9.44
C ILE A 135 6.62 -1.16 -10.05
N PHE A 136 6.67 -0.11 -9.23
CA PHE A 136 6.43 1.25 -9.69
C PHE A 136 7.71 2.08 -9.58
N GLY A 137 7.90 2.99 -10.54
CA GLY A 137 8.99 3.96 -10.53
C GLY A 137 8.41 5.37 -10.36
N TYR A 138 8.78 6.07 -9.30
CA TYR A 138 8.38 7.45 -9.03
C TYR A 138 9.59 8.37 -9.02
N TYR A 139 9.59 9.41 -9.87
CA TYR A 139 10.70 10.34 -9.96
C TYR A 139 10.76 11.25 -8.74
N VAL A 140 11.89 11.21 -8.02
CA VAL A 140 12.17 12.04 -6.85
C VAL A 140 13.45 12.84 -7.03
N ARG A 141 13.56 13.93 -6.28
CA ARG A 141 14.77 14.78 -6.33
C ARG A 141 16.00 14.08 -5.73
N ASP A 142 15.79 13.35 -4.64
CA ASP A 142 16.83 12.60 -3.93
C ASP A 142 16.33 11.19 -3.62
N PRO A 143 16.79 10.16 -4.33
CA PRO A 143 16.30 8.80 -4.16
C PRO A 143 17.05 7.96 -3.12
N ARG A 144 18.08 8.50 -2.44
CA ARG A 144 19.02 7.75 -1.58
C ARG A 144 18.37 7.02 -0.38
N GLU A 145 17.18 7.43 0.03
CA GLU A 145 16.46 6.78 1.13
C GLU A 145 15.56 5.61 0.69
N TYR A 146 15.52 5.31 -0.62
CA TYR A 146 14.60 4.34 -1.23
C TYR A 146 15.35 3.27 -2.01
N GLY A 147 14.65 2.20 -2.37
CA GLY A 147 15.05 1.36 -3.49
C GLY A 147 15.05 2.20 -4.77
N VAL A 148 16.07 2.08 -5.60
CA VAL A 148 16.22 2.85 -6.84
C VAL A 148 16.26 1.91 -8.02
N VAL A 149 15.38 2.12 -8.99
CA VAL A 149 15.36 1.37 -10.24
C VAL A 149 15.96 2.20 -11.39
N GLU A 150 16.90 1.62 -12.09
CA GLU A 150 17.41 2.13 -13.36
C GLU A 150 16.61 1.51 -14.51
N ILE A 151 16.18 2.35 -15.45
CA ILE A 151 15.28 1.98 -16.53
C ILE A 151 15.86 2.50 -17.84
N ASP A 152 15.88 1.68 -18.88
CA ASP A 152 16.31 2.09 -20.21
C ASP A 152 15.27 2.97 -20.94
N ASP A 153 15.61 3.36 -22.16
CA ASP A 153 14.74 4.20 -23.01
C ASP A 153 13.45 3.47 -23.42
N ASP A 154 13.47 2.15 -23.47
CA ASP A 154 12.31 1.29 -23.78
C ASP A 154 11.42 1.03 -22.55
N GLY A 155 11.85 1.46 -21.37
CA GLY A 155 11.13 1.29 -20.11
C GLY A 155 11.42 -0.01 -19.38
N VAL A 156 12.47 -0.74 -19.78
CA VAL A 156 12.87 -2.00 -19.16
C VAL A 156 13.81 -1.74 -17.99
N ALA A 157 13.61 -2.45 -16.89
CA ALA A 157 14.51 -2.36 -15.73
C ALA A 157 15.89 -2.93 -16.07
N ILE A 158 16.95 -2.14 -15.79
CA ILE A 158 18.35 -2.53 -15.97
C ILE A 158 18.96 -2.98 -14.65
N SER A 159 18.72 -2.22 -13.59
CA SER A 159 19.22 -2.51 -12.26
C SER A 159 18.28 -1.99 -11.19
N ILE A 160 18.35 -2.59 -10.00
CA ILE A 160 17.65 -2.10 -8.82
C ILE A 160 18.58 -2.21 -7.59
N GLU A 161 18.71 -1.13 -6.85
CA GLU A 161 19.63 -1.03 -5.70
C GLU A 161 18.88 -0.49 -4.48
N GLU A 162 19.12 -1.09 -3.30
CA GLU A 162 18.54 -0.62 -2.04
C GLU A 162 19.38 0.52 -1.47
N LYS A 163 18.80 1.70 -1.31
CA LYS A 163 19.40 2.89 -0.68
C LYS A 163 20.83 3.17 -1.15
N PRO A 164 21.05 3.30 -2.46
CA PRO A 164 22.39 3.47 -2.99
C PRO A 164 22.99 4.82 -2.59
N GLN A 165 24.27 4.84 -2.22
CA GLN A 165 25.01 6.08 -1.94
C GLN A 165 25.17 6.95 -3.21
N ASN A 166 25.35 6.28 -4.36
CA ASN A 166 25.48 6.91 -5.67
C ASN A 166 24.40 6.34 -6.61
N PRO A 167 23.16 6.87 -6.55
CA PRO A 167 22.03 6.33 -7.33
C PRO A 167 22.26 6.54 -8.83
N LYS A 168 21.94 5.51 -9.62
CA LYS A 168 22.07 5.53 -11.08
C LYS A 168 20.89 6.20 -11.77
N SER A 169 19.78 6.37 -11.06
CA SER A 169 18.60 7.07 -11.54
C SER A 169 17.90 7.83 -10.41
N ASN A 170 16.91 8.65 -10.76
CA ASN A 170 16.05 9.32 -9.80
C ASN A 170 14.69 8.61 -9.61
N TYR A 171 14.53 7.40 -10.16
CA TYR A 171 13.30 6.63 -9.98
C TYR A 171 13.37 5.81 -8.70
N ALA A 172 12.74 6.34 -7.64
CA ALA A 172 12.50 5.60 -6.41
C ALA A 172 11.40 4.55 -6.62
N VAL A 173 11.52 3.42 -5.92
CA VAL A 173 10.51 2.36 -5.91
C VAL A 173 9.59 2.54 -4.70
N PRO A 174 8.34 2.98 -4.89
CA PRO A 174 7.37 3.09 -3.82
C PRO A 174 7.02 1.74 -3.22
N GLY A 175 6.47 1.77 -2.00
CA GLY A 175 6.02 0.58 -1.28
C GLY A 175 4.71 -0.01 -1.82
N LEU A 176 4.68 -0.34 -3.10
CA LEU A 176 3.57 -1.00 -3.79
C LEU A 176 4.14 -1.97 -4.84
N TYR A 177 3.75 -3.22 -4.73
CA TYR A 177 4.33 -4.31 -5.53
C TYR A 177 3.24 -5.31 -5.91
N PHE A 178 3.34 -5.88 -7.11
CA PHE A 178 2.50 -6.97 -7.58
C PHE A 178 3.38 -8.14 -7.99
N TYR A 179 3.10 -9.32 -7.49
CA TYR A 179 3.91 -10.52 -7.71
C TYR A 179 3.05 -11.71 -8.08
N ASP A 180 3.56 -12.54 -8.98
CA ASP A 180 3.02 -13.88 -9.16
C ASP A 180 3.28 -14.76 -7.92
N ASN A 181 2.72 -15.95 -7.91
CA ASN A 181 2.81 -16.85 -6.75
C ASN A 181 4.24 -17.29 -6.41
N SER A 182 5.19 -17.23 -7.35
CA SER A 182 6.58 -17.63 -7.11
C SER A 182 7.29 -16.75 -6.07
N VAL A 183 6.73 -15.59 -5.74
CA VAL A 183 7.26 -14.69 -4.71
C VAL A 183 7.42 -15.37 -3.35
N VAL A 184 6.53 -16.31 -3.02
CA VAL A 184 6.60 -17.05 -1.73
C VAL A 184 7.88 -17.88 -1.64
N ASP A 185 8.21 -18.60 -2.73
CA ASP A 185 9.42 -19.39 -2.77
C ASP A 185 10.67 -18.52 -2.90
N ILE A 186 10.60 -17.42 -3.65
CA ILE A 186 11.70 -16.46 -3.72
C ILE A 186 12.00 -15.91 -2.33
N ALA A 187 10.97 -15.43 -1.60
CA ALA A 187 11.13 -14.87 -0.26
C ALA A 187 11.75 -15.85 0.75
N LYS A 188 11.43 -17.16 0.65
CA LYS A 188 12.02 -18.20 1.47
C LYS A 188 13.50 -18.45 1.18
N ASN A 189 13.97 -18.12 -0.03
CA ASN A 189 15.33 -18.45 -0.50
C ASN A 189 16.29 -17.25 -0.53
N ILE A 190 15.82 -16.01 -0.43
CA ILE A 190 16.70 -14.84 -0.33
C ILE A 190 17.45 -14.84 1.02
N LYS A 191 18.64 -14.24 1.00
CA LYS A 191 19.47 -14.10 2.21
C LYS A 191 19.23 -12.73 2.85
N PRO A 192 19.26 -12.65 4.18
CA PRO A 192 19.24 -11.36 4.86
C PRO A 192 20.39 -10.46 4.39
N SER A 193 20.11 -9.17 4.28
CA SER A 193 21.10 -8.14 3.98
C SER A 193 22.10 -7.95 5.13
N ALA A 194 23.08 -7.09 4.95
CA ALA A 194 24.01 -6.67 6.02
C ALA A 194 23.29 -6.05 7.23
N ARG A 195 22.05 -5.61 7.07
CA ARG A 195 21.16 -5.11 8.16
C ARG A 195 20.40 -6.22 8.88
N GLY A 196 20.54 -7.47 8.42
CA GLY A 196 19.80 -8.62 8.95
C GLY A 196 18.36 -8.71 8.44
N GLU A 197 17.98 -7.93 7.42
CA GLU A 197 16.62 -7.85 6.88
C GLU A 197 16.47 -8.62 5.57
N LEU A 198 15.32 -9.29 5.39
CA LEU A 198 14.88 -9.84 4.11
C LEU A 198 14.34 -8.70 3.23
N GLU A 199 15.22 -8.17 2.40
CA GLU A 199 14.95 -6.98 1.61
C GLU A 199 14.00 -7.27 0.43
N ILE A 200 13.03 -6.39 0.21
CA ILE A 200 12.17 -6.48 -0.97
C ILE A 200 12.96 -6.27 -2.27
N THR A 201 14.02 -5.48 -2.21
CA THR A 201 14.94 -5.27 -3.34
C THR A 201 15.62 -6.58 -3.76
N ALA A 202 15.91 -7.50 -2.83
CA ALA A 202 16.45 -8.81 -3.18
C ALA A 202 15.42 -9.67 -3.94
N VAL A 203 14.15 -9.61 -3.55
CA VAL A 203 13.05 -10.26 -4.30
C VAL A 203 12.95 -9.68 -5.71
N ASN A 204 12.94 -8.36 -5.84
CA ASN A 204 12.85 -7.69 -7.14
C ASN A 204 14.06 -8.01 -8.04
N ASN A 205 15.27 -8.13 -7.47
CA ASN A 205 16.46 -8.53 -8.21
C ASN A 205 16.37 -9.97 -8.73
N GLU A 206 15.70 -10.86 -8.02
CA GLU A 206 15.46 -12.23 -8.51
C GLU A 206 14.54 -12.20 -9.73
N TYR A 207 13.45 -11.42 -9.72
CA TYR A 207 12.60 -11.23 -10.90
C TYR A 207 13.33 -10.53 -12.05
N LEU A 208 14.17 -9.55 -11.76
CA LEU A 208 15.01 -8.88 -12.74
C LEU A 208 15.96 -9.87 -13.43
N SER A 209 16.62 -10.74 -12.66
CA SER A 209 17.56 -11.75 -13.19
C SER A 209 16.88 -12.76 -14.10
N ARG A 210 15.59 -13.02 -13.89
CA ARG A 210 14.76 -13.90 -14.72
C ARG A 210 14.19 -13.18 -15.96
N GLY A 211 14.39 -11.87 -16.09
CA GLY A 211 13.79 -11.04 -17.15
C GLY A 211 12.29 -10.80 -17.01
N ASN A 212 11.74 -10.98 -15.80
CA ASN A 212 10.31 -10.92 -15.52
C ASN A 212 9.93 -9.78 -14.54
N LEU A 213 10.73 -8.70 -14.47
CA LEU A 213 10.43 -7.52 -13.69
C LEU A 213 9.90 -6.41 -14.59
N HIS A 214 8.65 -6.01 -14.40
CA HIS A 214 8.03 -4.88 -15.08
C HIS A 214 8.05 -3.63 -14.21
N VAL A 215 8.26 -2.46 -14.81
CA VAL A 215 8.25 -1.17 -14.13
C VAL A 215 7.18 -0.27 -14.73
N GLU A 216 6.21 0.12 -13.91
CA GLU A 216 5.19 1.12 -14.27
C GLU A 216 5.65 2.50 -13.76
N LYS A 217 5.89 3.45 -14.67
CA LYS A 217 6.29 4.81 -14.30
C LYS A 217 5.07 5.62 -13.85
N LEU A 218 5.08 6.05 -12.59
CA LEU A 218 4.11 7.02 -12.10
C LEU A 218 4.51 8.42 -12.58
N GLY A 219 3.80 8.93 -13.56
CA GLY A 219 4.12 10.18 -14.24
C GLY A 219 3.76 11.43 -13.44
N ARG A 220 3.90 12.59 -14.08
CA ARG A 220 3.47 13.87 -13.49
C ARG A 220 1.96 13.86 -13.22
N GLY A 221 1.55 14.38 -12.08
CA GLY A 221 0.16 14.34 -11.63
C GLY A 221 -0.13 13.20 -10.66
N PHE A 222 0.83 12.29 -10.43
CA PHE A 222 0.80 11.40 -9.28
C PHE A 222 1.47 12.05 -8.07
N ALA A 223 0.92 11.81 -6.91
CA ALA A 223 1.54 12.05 -5.63
C ALA A 223 1.76 10.70 -4.95
N TRP A 224 3.00 10.42 -4.60
CA TRP A 224 3.39 9.40 -3.66
C TRP A 224 3.96 10.09 -2.44
N LEU A 225 3.37 9.83 -1.28
CA LEU A 225 3.72 10.44 -0.02
C LEU A 225 4.14 9.33 0.95
N ASP A 226 5.41 9.34 1.29
CA ASP A 226 5.96 8.57 2.40
C ASP A 226 5.79 9.40 3.68
N THR A 227 5.33 8.78 4.74
CA THR A 227 5.07 9.43 6.02
C THR A 227 6.17 9.15 7.05
N GLY A 228 7.42 9.01 6.60
CA GLY A 228 8.58 8.57 7.39
C GLY A 228 9.10 9.57 8.41
N SER A 229 8.73 10.87 8.33
CA SER A 229 9.13 11.93 9.26
C SER A 229 7.93 12.79 9.66
N HIS A 230 8.11 13.64 10.69
CA HIS A 230 7.07 14.58 11.15
C HIS A 230 6.66 15.54 10.02
N ASP A 231 7.62 16.07 9.25
CA ASP A 231 7.34 16.98 8.14
C ASP A 231 6.62 16.27 6.99
N MET A 232 6.99 15.03 6.69
CA MET A 232 6.30 14.22 5.68
C MET A 232 4.86 13.90 6.09
N LEU A 233 4.64 13.58 7.38
CA LEU A 233 3.31 13.34 7.93
C LEU A 233 2.42 14.58 7.81
N LEU A 234 2.95 15.75 8.19
CA LEU A 234 2.26 17.03 8.06
C LEU A 234 1.97 17.37 6.59
N SER A 235 2.94 17.16 5.71
CA SER A 235 2.79 17.41 4.28
C SER A 235 1.71 16.53 3.65
N ALA A 236 1.64 15.25 4.04
CA ALA A 236 0.59 14.33 3.60
C ALA A 236 -0.80 14.78 4.05
N ALA A 237 -0.94 15.17 5.33
CA ALA A 237 -2.21 15.68 5.87
C ALA A 237 -2.65 16.97 5.16
N ASN A 238 -1.73 17.90 4.90
CA ASN A 238 -2.00 19.14 4.17
C ASN A 238 -2.41 18.87 2.72
N PHE A 239 -1.74 17.94 2.05
CA PHE A 239 -2.07 17.53 0.69
C PHE A 239 -3.51 17.00 0.61
N VAL A 240 -3.87 16.03 1.45
CA VAL A 240 -5.21 15.45 1.50
C VAL A 240 -6.26 16.52 1.82
N SER A 241 -6.03 17.33 2.86
CA SER A 241 -6.93 18.43 3.23
C SER A 241 -7.18 19.40 2.08
N THR A 242 -6.11 19.79 1.37
CA THR A 242 -6.21 20.73 0.24
C THR A 242 -7.05 20.17 -0.88
N PHE A 243 -6.80 18.91 -1.28
CA PHE A 243 -7.57 18.25 -2.34
C PHE A 243 -9.04 18.10 -1.96
N GLN A 244 -9.34 17.55 -0.80
CA GLN A 244 -10.72 17.33 -0.36
C GLN A 244 -11.51 18.64 -0.27
N LYS A 245 -10.93 19.69 0.32
CA LYS A 245 -11.59 21.00 0.43
C LYS A 245 -11.83 21.68 -0.92
N ARG A 246 -10.97 21.44 -1.90
CA ARG A 246 -11.10 22.06 -3.24
C ARG A 246 -12.08 21.34 -4.14
N GLN A 247 -12.09 20.01 -4.09
CA GLN A 247 -12.90 19.20 -5.00
C GLN A 247 -14.23 18.72 -4.39
N GLY A 248 -14.34 18.73 -3.07
CA GLY A 248 -15.49 18.15 -2.37
C GLY A 248 -15.52 16.62 -2.40
N MET A 249 -14.49 15.99 -2.96
CA MET A 249 -14.36 14.53 -3.02
C MET A 249 -13.26 14.06 -2.08
N TYR A 250 -13.50 12.94 -1.39
CA TYR A 250 -12.58 12.42 -0.39
C TYR A 250 -11.49 11.54 -1.01
N VAL A 251 -10.27 11.71 -0.55
CA VAL A 251 -9.14 10.86 -0.91
C VAL A 251 -9.19 9.60 -0.05
N SER A 252 -9.11 8.42 -0.69
CA SER A 252 -9.04 7.13 0.02
C SER A 252 -10.19 6.89 1.01
N CYS A 253 -11.42 7.29 0.64
CA CYS A 253 -12.64 6.93 1.38
C CYS A 253 -12.99 5.48 1.05
N ILE A 254 -12.71 4.56 1.97
CA ILE A 254 -12.85 3.12 1.71
C ILE A 254 -14.32 2.70 1.50
N GLU A 255 -15.26 3.34 2.17
CA GLU A 255 -16.69 3.08 2.02
C GLU A 255 -17.20 3.53 0.64
N GLU A 256 -16.78 4.72 0.17
CA GLU A 256 -17.07 5.18 -1.18
C GLU A 256 -16.49 4.22 -2.23
N ILE A 257 -15.23 3.81 -2.07
CA ILE A 257 -14.57 2.88 -3.00
C ILE A 257 -15.31 1.55 -3.02
N ALA A 258 -15.69 1.01 -1.86
CA ALA A 258 -16.47 -0.22 -1.76
C ALA A 258 -17.80 -0.11 -2.53
N TYR A 259 -18.51 0.99 -2.37
CA TYR A 259 -19.76 1.26 -3.09
C TYR A 259 -19.54 1.45 -4.60
N LYS A 260 -18.62 2.33 -5.01
CA LYS A 260 -18.34 2.59 -6.44
C LYS A 260 -17.78 1.36 -7.18
N ARG A 261 -17.14 0.43 -6.46
CA ARG A 261 -16.65 -0.85 -6.98
C ARG A 261 -17.69 -1.96 -6.95
N GLY A 262 -18.86 -1.72 -6.37
CA GLY A 262 -19.91 -2.73 -6.24
C GLY A 262 -19.59 -3.82 -5.22
N PHE A 263 -18.71 -3.56 -4.26
CA PHE A 263 -18.45 -4.46 -3.13
C PHE A 263 -19.62 -4.45 -2.15
N ILE A 264 -20.21 -3.27 -1.97
CA ILE A 264 -21.43 -3.05 -1.18
C ILE A 264 -22.47 -2.29 -2.01
N ASP A 265 -23.71 -2.39 -1.62
CA ASP A 265 -24.82 -1.63 -2.20
C ASP A 265 -25.06 -0.28 -1.48
N ARG A 266 -26.04 0.49 -1.99
CA ARG A 266 -26.40 1.79 -1.43
C ARG A 266 -26.92 1.69 0.01
N GLU A 267 -27.68 0.63 0.32
CA GLU A 267 -28.24 0.43 1.66
C GLU A 267 -27.14 0.22 2.68
N GLN A 268 -26.14 -0.60 2.34
CA GLN A 268 -24.99 -0.84 3.19
C GLN A 268 -24.14 0.43 3.37
N LEU A 269 -23.94 1.24 2.31
CA LEU A 269 -23.24 2.52 2.40
C LEU A 269 -23.93 3.48 3.39
N LEU A 270 -25.24 3.55 3.36
CA LEU A 270 -26.01 4.38 4.29
C LEU A 270 -25.94 3.86 5.74
N LYS A 271 -25.91 2.55 5.94
CA LYS A 271 -25.69 1.95 7.27
C LYS A 271 -24.30 2.32 7.82
N LEU A 272 -23.28 2.34 6.98
CA LEU A 272 -21.93 2.77 7.37
C LEU A 272 -21.88 4.27 7.69
N ALA A 273 -22.66 5.09 7.01
CA ALA A 273 -22.75 6.52 7.27
C ALA A 273 -23.45 6.87 8.58
N GLU A 274 -24.45 6.08 9.01
CA GLU A 274 -25.33 6.38 10.13
C GLU A 274 -24.59 6.76 11.43
N PRO A 275 -23.62 5.98 11.94
CA PRO A 275 -22.89 6.32 13.16
C PRO A 275 -22.01 7.56 12.99
N LEU A 276 -21.70 7.97 11.75
CA LEU A 276 -20.77 9.06 11.40
C LEU A 276 -21.50 10.37 11.03
N LEU A 277 -22.83 10.44 11.06
CA LEU A 277 -23.60 11.61 10.58
C LEU A 277 -23.29 12.94 11.28
N LYS A 278 -22.69 12.90 12.46
CA LYS A 278 -22.22 14.09 13.18
C LYS A 278 -20.94 14.67 12.60
N THR A 279 -20.25 13.93 11.74
CA THR A 279 -18.98 14.33 11.09
C THR A 279 -19.21 14.70 9.63
N ASP A 280 -18.29 15.46 9.06
CA ASP A 280 -18.32 15.76 7.64
C ASP A 280 -18.05 14.50 6.78
N TYR A 281 -17.30 13.53 7.33
CA TYR A 281 -17.07 12.22 6.69
C TYR A 281 -18.38 11.46 6.48
N GLY A 282 -19.22 11.33 7.52
CA GLY A 282 -20.49 10.66 7.41
C GLY A 282 -21.49 11.36 6.49
N LYS A 283 -21.52 12.70 6.49
CA LYS A 283 -22.34 13.49 5.55
C LYS A 283 -21.90 13.23 4.10
N TYR A 284 -20.57 13.20 3.85
CA TYR A 284 -20.02 12.87 2.55
C TYR A 284 -20.48 11.49 2.03
N LEU A 285 -20.51 10.45 2.90
CA LEU A 285 -21.01 9.13 2.52
C LEU A 285 -22.49 9.19 2.08
N VAL A 286 -23.31 10.01 2.73
CA VAL A 286 -24.70 10.23 2.32
C VAL A 286 -24.77 10.93 0.96
N ASP A 287 -23.93 11.92 0.71
CA ASP A 287 -23.86 12.61 -0.58
C ASP A 287 -23.46 11.63 -1.70
N VAL A 288 -22.46 10.77 -1.44
CA VAL A 288 -22.07 9.69 -2.36
C VAL A 288 -23.22 8.72 -2.64
N ALA A 289 -23.96 8.32 -1.61
CA ALA A 289 -25.13 7.45 -1.77
C ALA A 289 -26.27 8.11 -2.58
N ASN A 290 -26.30 9.43 -2.64
CA ASN A 290 -27.28 10.25 -3.38
C ASN A 290 -26.79 10.70 -4.76
N GLY A 291 -25.60 10.27 -5.20
CA GLY A 291 -25.14 10.43 -6.58
C GLY A 291 -24.02 11.46 -6.79
N LEU A 292 -23.28 11.82 -5.74
CA LEU A 292 -22.04 12.60 -5.86
C LEU A 292 -21.03 11.87 -6.76
#